data_27639d18c29be418e10534952bb1ca39
#
_entry.id   27639d18c29be418e10534952bb1ca39
#
_cell.length_a   1.000
_cell.length_b   1.000
_cell.length_c   1.000
_cell.angle_alpha   90.00
_cell.angle_beta   90.00
_cell.angle_gamma   90.00
#
_symmetry.space_group_name_H-M   'P 1'
#
loop_
_entity.id
_entity.type
_entity.pdbx_description
1 polymer ?
#
loop_
_entity_poly.entity_id
_entity_poly.type
_entity_poly.pdbx_seq_one_letter_code
_entity_poly.pdbx_strand_id
1 'polypeptide(L)'
;GVPAPKILISERAQMVMPYHILFDQYEEERLGGKSFGSTKSGIAPFYSDKYAKIGFQVSELFDEEHLKEKLASVCATKNVLLEHLYHKPLLNVDELFAELMEYKKMVEPYVCDVSLYLWNALKEGKEVLLEGQLGSLKDPDHGIYPMVTSSSTLAGYGAVGAGLPPYEIKQIVTVCKAYSSAVGAGAFVSEIFGDEADELRRRGGDGGEFGATTGRPRRMGWFDCVASKYGCRLQGTTDVAFTVLDVLGYLDEIPVCTGYEIDGKVTTEFPTTTLLEKAKPVLETLPGWKCDIRGIKKYEDLPENCRKYVEFVEKHIGFPITMISNGPGRDDIIYRNK
;
A
#
# COMPACT_ATOMS: atom_id res chain seq x y z
N GLY A 1 -27.28 1.29 3.90
CA GLY A 1 -28.10 0.46 3.03
C GLY A 1 -27.37 -0.77 2.46
N VAL A 2 -26.16 -1.11 2.95
CA VAL A 2 -25.46 -2.33 2.56
C VAL A 2 -25.87 -3.46 3.52
N PRO A 3 -26.25 -4.65 3.00
CA PRO A 3 -26.53 -5.80 3.86
C PRO A 3 -25.31 -6.16 4.71
N ALA A 4 -25.54 -6.69 5.90
CA ALA A 4 -24.44 -7.14 6.76
C ALA A 4 -23.57 -8.17 6.01
N PRO A 5 -22.26 -7.93 5.87
CA PRO A 5 -21.40 -8.88 5.16
C PRO A 5 -21.23 -10.16 5.98
N LYS A 6 -21.03 -11.28 5.30
CA LYS A 6 -20.53 -12.49 5.93
C LYS A 6 -19.03 -12.30 6.15
N ILE A 7 -18.60 -12.15 7.38
CA ILE A 7 -17.18 -12.03 7.75
C ILE A 7 -16.67 -13.40 8.16
N LEU A 8 -15.46 -13.76 7.72
CA LEU A 8 -14.72 -14.93 8.16
C LEU A 8 -13.31 -14.52 8.52
N ILE A 9 -12.79 -15.03 9.62
CA ILE A 9 -11.45 -14.75 10.15
C ILE A 9 -10.66 -16.05 10.14
N SER A 10 -9.49 -16.05 9.52
CA SER A 10 -8.62 -17.21 9.52
C SER A 10 -8.09 -17.50 10.94
N GLU A 11 -8.24 -18.74 11.38
CA GLU A 11 -7.62 -19.24 12.60
C GLU A 11 -6.10 -19.08 12.60
N ARG A 12 -5.46 -19.02 11.40
CA ARG A 12 -4.02 -18.86 11.19
C ARG A 12 -3.60 -17.39 11.05
N ALA A 13 -4.54 -16.44 11.04
CA ALA A 13 -4.20 -15.02 10.97
C ALA A 13 -3.36 -14.62 12.18
N GLN A 14 -2.30 -13.87 11.92
CA GLN A 14 -1.46 -13.31 12.98
C GLN A 14 -2.15 -12.09 13.59
N MET A 15 -2.00 -11.90 14.90
CA MET A 15 -2.62 -10.80 15.64
C MET A 15 -1.64 -9.67 15.91
N VAL A 16 -2.09 -8.44 15.63
CA VAL A 16 -1.41 -7.24 16.14
C VAL A 16 -1.77 -7.09 17.61
N MET A 17 -0.78 -7.28 18.49
CA MET A 17 -0.97 -7.19 19.92
C MET A 17 -0.96 -5.72 20.39
N PRO A 18 -1.64 -5.36 21.49
CA PRO A 18 -1.66 -3.99 22.00
C PRO A 18 -0.27 -3.39 22.19
N TYR A 19 0.68 -4.18 22.65
CA TYR A 19 2.07 -3.72 22.85
C TYR A 19 2.80 -3.43 21.53
N HIS A 20 2.40 -3.99 20.39
CA HIS A 20 3.00 -3.64 19.08
C HIS A 20 2.79 -2.15 18.76
N ILE A 21 1.60 -1.63 19.06
CA ILE A 21 1.29 -0.20 18.87
C ILE A 21 2.19 0.66 19.75
N LEU A 22 2.39 0.27 21.02
CA LEU A 22 3.28 0.99 21.95
C LEU A 22 4.72 0.96 21.47
N PHE A 23 5.23 -0.19 21.03
CA PHE A 23 6.60 -0.32 20.53
C PHE A 23 6.85 0.50 19.27
N ASP A 24 5.90 0.55 18.35
CA ASP A 24 5.97 1.39 17.15
C ASP A 24 6.04 2.89 17.51
N GLN A 25 5.24 3.33 18.49
CA GLN A 25 5.27 4.70 19.00
C GLN A 25 6.61 5.03 19.68
N TYR A 26 7.08 4.16 20.56
CA TYR A 26 8.31 4.38 21.32
C TYR A 26 9.56 4.36 20.44
N GLU A 27 9.58 3.53 19.39
CA GLU A 27 10.66 3.52 18.41
C GLU A 27 10.70 4.81 17.57
N GLU A 28 9.55 5.30 17.11
CA GLU A 28 9.47 6.60 16.41
C GLU A 28 9.91 7.76 17.33
N GLU A 29 9.54 7.73 18.62
CA GLU A 29 10.01 8.70 19.61
C GLU A 29 11.55 8.64 19.79
N ARG A 30 12.10 7.43 19.92
CA ARG A 30 13.54 7.20 20.09
C ARG A 30 14.36 7.67 18.90
N LEU A 31 13.85 7.43 17.69
CA LEU A 31 14.52 7.83 16.45
C LEU A 31 14.46 9.35 16.19
N GLY A 32 13.47 10.05 16.73
CA GLY A 32 13.33 11.49 16.62
C GLY A 32 13.38 11.97 15.17
N GLY A 33 14.32 12.85 14.84
CA GLY A 33 14.49 13.39 13.47
C GLY A 33 14.90 12.38 12.41
N LYS A 34 15.22 11.13 12.78
CA LYS A 34 15.53 10.02 11.87
C LYS A 34 14.38 9.00 11.77
N SER A 35 13.18 9.36 12.23
CA SER A 35 12.02 8.49 12.22
C SER A 35 11.61 8.13 10.79
N PHE A 36 11.05 6.93 10.62
CA PHE A 36 10.56 6.44 9.31
C PHE A 36 9.25 7.09 8.90
N GLY A 37 8.56 7.75 9.83
CA GLY A 37 7.23 8.31 9.60
C GLY A 37 6.12 7.26 9.69
N SER A 38 6.25 6.31 10.61
CA SER A 38 5.26 5.27 10.88
C SER A 38 3.86 5.85 11.14
N THR A 39 2.83 5.10 10.79
CA THR A 39 1.44 5.37 11.19
C THR A 39 1.16 5.09 12.66
N LYS A 40 2.14 4.54 13.38
CA LYS A 40 2.06 4.11 14.78
C LYS A 40 0.96 3.06 15.01
N SER A 41 0.77 2.19 14.03
CA SER A 41 -0.22 1.11 14.06
C SER A 41 0.35 -0.25 14.47
N GLY A 42 1.63 -0.30 14.85
CA GLY A 42 2.29 -1.49 15.37
C GLY A 42 2.75 -2.49 14.31
N ILE A 43 2.77 -2.13 13.04
CA ILE A 43 3.04 -3.08 11.95
C ILE A 43 4.49 -3.57 11.93
N ALA A 44 5.48 -2.68 12.09
CA ALA A 44 6.89 -3.09 12.09
C ALA A 44 7.22 -4.04 13.25
N PRO A 45 6.90 -3.73 14.53
CA PRO A 45 7.13 -4.66 15.63
C PRO A 45 6.30 -5.95 15.52
N PHE A 46 5.10 -5.89 14.95
CA PHE A 46 4.28 -7.07 14.67
C PHE A 46 4.98 -8.05 13.71
N TYR A 47 5.47 -7.58 12.57
CA TYR A 47 6.19 -8.41 11.62
C TYR A 47 7.54 -8.90 12.19
N SER A 48 8.22 -8.09 13.00
CA SER A 48 9.40 -8.51 13.73
C SER A 48 9.11 -9.74 14.60
N ASP A 49 8.05 -9.69 15.39
CA ASP A 49 7.64 -10.81 16.25
C ASP A 49 7.17 -12.03 15.46
N LYS A 50 6.46 -11.83 14.35
CA LYS A 50 6.06 -12.91 13.44
C LYS A 50 7.26 -13.72 12.95
N TYR A 51 8.29 -13.04 12.44
CA TYR A 51 9.48 -13.72 11.90
C TYR A 51 10.43 -14.20 12.99
N ALA A 52 10.42 -13.60 14.18
CA ALA A 52 11.07 -14.12 15.37
C ALA A 52 10.33 -15.32 15.97
N LYS A 53 9.14 -15.66 15.47
CA LYS A 53 8.28 -16.77 15.89
C LYS A 53 7.76 -16.66 17.33
N ILE A 54 7.59 -15.42 17.78
CA ILE A 54 6.98 -15.07 19.08
C ILE A 54 5.65 -14.34 18.92
N GLY A 55 5.16 -14.19 17.68
CA GLY A 55 3.84 -13.65 17.37
C GLY A 55 2.71 -14.61 17.76
N PHE A 56 1.48 -14.13 17.75
CA PHE A 56 0.30 -14.88 18.13
C PHE A 56 -0.65 -15.05 16.94
N GLN A 57 -1.18 -16.27 16.76
CA GLN A 57 -2.25 -16.55 15.81
C GLN A 57 -3.61 -16.51 16.50
N VAL A 58 -4.67 -16.24 15.71
CA VAL A 58 -6.05 -16.20 16.22
C VAL A 58 -6.46 -17.48 16.91
N SER A 59 -6.03 -18.65 16.41
CA SER A 59 -6.28 -19.96 17.04
C SER A 59 -5.81 -20.06 18.50
N GLU A 60 -4.74 -19.35 18.86
CA GLU A 60 -4.20 -19.39 20.22
C GLU A 60 -5.12 -18.73 21.26
N LEU A 61 -6.08 -17.89 20.83
CA LEU A 61 -7.12 -17.33 21.72
C LEU A 61 -8.01 -18.42 22.34
N PHE A 62 -8.07 -19.61 21.72
CA PHE A 62 -8.94 -20.70 22.12
C PHE A 62 -8.22 -21.75 23.00
N ASP A 63 -6.92 -21.55 23.26
CA ASP A 63 -6.13 -22.31 24.23
C ASP A 63 -5.60 -21.34 25.30
N GLU A 64 -6.45 -21.08 26.31
CA GLU A 64 -6.20 -20.03 27.30
C GLU A 64 -4.96 -20.30 28.17
N GLU A 65 -4.68 -21.57 28.49
CA GLU A 65 -3.51 -21.95 29.30
C GLU A 65 -2.22 -21.66 28.51
N HIS A 66 -2.12 -22.19 27.30
CA HIS A 66 -0.97 -21.96 26.41
C HIS A 66 -0.80 -20.47 26.07
N LEU A 67 -1.90 -19.77 25.79
CA LEU A 67 -1.88 -18.34 25.51
C LEU A 67 -1.27 -17.55 26.67
N LYS A 68 -1.69 -17.84 27.91
CA LYS A 68 -1.20 -17.13 29.10
C LYS A 68 0.28 -17.41 29.37
N GLU A 69 0.72 -18.65 29.20
CA GLU A 69 2.14 -19.02 29.33
C GLU A 69 3.02 -18.32 28.29
N LYS A 70 2.61 -18.38 27.03
CA LYS A 70 3.33 -17.71 25.92
C LYS A 70 3.37 -16.22 26.11
N LEU A 71 2.23 -15.60 26.52
CA LEU A 71 2.14 -14.17 26.78
C LEU A 71 3.10 -13.74 27.90
N ALA A 72 3.19 -14.52 28.99
CA ALA A 72 4.13 -14.26 30.08
C ALA A 72 5.59 -14.28 29.60
N SER A 73 5.96 -15.27 28.77
CA SER A 73 7.30 -15.37 28.19
C SER A 73 7.63 -14.18 27.28
N VAL A 74 6.70 -13.80 26.39
CA VAL A 74 6.88 -12.67 25.48
C VAL A 74 6.96 -11.37 26.26
N CYS A 75 6.08 -11.14 27.23
CA CYS A 75 6.10 -9.93 28.07
C CYS A 75 7.42 -9.81 28.86
N ALA A 76 7.97 -10.90 29.39
CA ALA A 76 9.25 -10.89 30.08
C ALA A 76 10.37 -10.29 29.18
N THR A 77 10.44 -10.74 27.93
CA THR A 77 11.42 -10.22 26.94
C THR A 77 11.13 -8.77 26.58
N LYS A 78 9.87 -8.42 26.31
CA LYS A 78 9.46 -7.06 25.93
C LYS A 78 9.71 -6.06 27.08
N ASN A 79 9.48 -6.47 28.31
CA ASN A 79 9.70 -5.62 29.49
C ASN A 79 11.16 -5.23 29.67
N VAL A 80 12.12 -6.06 29.27
CA VAL A 80 13.54 -5.68 29.25
C VAL A 80 13.76 -4.48 28.32
N LEU A 81 13.15 -4.47 27.14
CA LEU A 81 13.27 -3.34 26.21
C LEU A 81 12.53 -2.10 26.73
N LEU A 82 11.37 -2.28 27.34
CA LEU A 82 10.61 -1.16 27.93
C LEU A 82 11.39 -0.50 29.06
N GLU A 83 11.98 -1.28 29.95
CA GLU A 83 12.73 -0.78 31.10
C GLU A 83 14.05 -0.12 30.67
N HIS A 84 14.85 -0.81 29.88
CA HIS A 84 16.25 -0.40 29.66
C HIS A 84 16.49 0.38 28.36
N LEU A 85 15.64 0.25 27.35
CA LEU A 85 15.79 0.98 26.09
C LEU A 85 14.84 2.17 25.98
N TYR A 86 13.56 1.93 26.26
CA TYR A 86 12.52 2.95 26.06
C TYR A 86 12.21 3.76 27.33
N HIS A 87 12.56 3.25 28.52
CA HIS A 87 12.22 3.84 29.83
C HIS A 87 10.72 4.13 29.97
N LYS A 88 9.92 3.11 29.66
CA LYS A 88 8.46 3.16 29.63
C LYS A 88 7.86 2.14 30.61
N PRO A 89 6.57 2.29 30.99
CA PRO A 89 5.88 1.33 31.84
C PRO A 89 5.94 -0.11 31.31
N LEU A 90 6.06 -1.06 32.22
CA LEU A 90 6.12 -2.47 31.90
C LEU A 90 4.73 -3.02 31.53
N LEU A 91 4.71 -4.03 30.70
CA LEU A 91 3.50 -4.79 30.34
C LEU A 91 3.04 -5.64 31.52
N ASN A 92 1.73 -5.64 31.76
CA ASN A 92 1.09 -6.52 32.73
C ASN A 92 0.42 -7.68 31.99
N VAL A 93 0.82 -8.91 32.32
CA VAL A 93 0.34 -10.12 31.64
C VAL A 93 -1.15 -10.36 31.88
N ASP A 94 -1.64 -10.12 33.12
CA ASP A 94 -3.04 -10.37 33.44
C ASP A 94 -3.99 -9.37 32.78
N GLU A 95 -3.57 -8.09 32.65
CA GLU A 95 -4.31 -7.07 31.93
C GLU A 95 -4.40 -7.39 30.44
N LEU A 96 -3.27 -7.74 29.81
CA LEU A 96 -3.25 -8.11 28.40
C LEU A 96 -4.05 -9.38 28.14
N PHE A 97 -3.96 -10.37 29.01
CA PHE A 97 -4.74 -11.60 28.90
C PHE A 97 -6.26 -11.29 28.99
N ALA A 98 -6.68 -10.46 29.94
CA ALA A 98 -8.08 -10.07 30.06
C ALA A 98 -8.59 -9.35 28.81
N GLU A 99 -7.79 -8.44 28.25
CA GLU A 99 -8.11 -7.77 26.99
C GLU A 99 -8.26 -8.75 25.82
N LEU A 100 -7.35 -9.73 25.70
CA LEU A 100 -7.43 -10.77 24.67
C LEU A 100 -8.67 -11.66 24.83
N MET A 101 -9.13 -11.90 26.04
CA MET A 101 -10.37 -12.66 26.27
C MET A 101 -11.60 -11.87 25.82
N GLU A 102 -11.62 -10.56 25.92
CA GLU A 102 -12.68 -9.74 25.32
C GLU A 102 -12.62 -9.80 23.78
N TYR A 103 -11.44 -9.72 23.18
CA TYR A 103 -11.30 -9.89 21.72
C TYR A 103 -11.71 -11.28 21.26
N LYS A 104 -11.39 -12.35 22.01
CA LYS A 104 -11.87 -13.71 21.74
C LYS A 104 -13.38 -13.75 21.58
N LYS A 105 -14.13 -13.20 22.55
CA LYS A 105 -15.60 -13.16 22.50
C LYS A 105 -16.14 -12.47 21.24
N MET A 106 -15.45 -11.39 20.80
CA MET A 106 -15.87 -10.64 19.62
C MET A 106 -15.64 -11.41 18.32
N VAL A 107 -14.51 -12.17 18.22
CA VAL A 107 -14.11 -12.81 16.95
C VAL A 107 -14.59 -14.25 16.82
N GLU A 108 -14.88 -14.93 17.92
CA GLU A 108 -15.28 -16.36 17.97
C GLU A 108 -16.33 -16.77 16.93
N PRO A 109 -17.41 -15.99 16.67
CA PRO A 109 -18.41 -16.37 15.67
C PRO A 109 -17.92 -16.39 14.24
N TYR A 110 -16.76 -15.80 13.97
CA TYR A 110 -16.21 -15.57 12.62
C TYR A 110 -15.00 -16.44 12.30
N VAL A 111 -14.40 -17.09 13.31
CA VAL A 111 -13.15 -17.84 13.15
C VAL A 111 -13.40 -19.19 12.49
N CYS A 112 -12.63 -19.48 11.45
CA CYS A 112 -12.69 -20.74 10.74
C CYS A 112 -11.40 -21.03 9.94
N ASP A 113 -11.27 -22.20 9.33
CA ASP A 113 -10.24 -22.47 8.33
C ASP A 113 -10.61 -21.78 7.01
N VAL A 114 -10.14 -20.52 6.88
CA VAL A 114 -10.39 -19.70 5.68
C VAL A 114 -9.68 -20.27 4.45
N SER A 115 -8.53 -20.91 4.60
CA SER A 115 -7.81 -21.50 3.46
C SER A 115 -8.63 -22.62 2.82
N LEU A 116 -9.21 -23.50 3.64
CA LEU A 116 -10.11 -24.54 3.18
C LEU A 116 -11.40 -23.97 2.59
N TYR A 117 -11.95 -22.91 3.21
CA TYR A 117 -13.14 -22.23 2.69
C TYR A 117 -12.89 -21.66 1.27
N LEU A 118 -11.79 -20.96 1.08
CA LEU A 118 -11.43 -20.38 -0.23
C LEU A 118 -11.12 -21.46 -1.26
N TRP A 119 -10.43 -22.54 -0.87
CA TRP A 119 -10.19 -23.68 -1.75
C TRP A 119 -11.49 -24.31 -2.26
N ASN A 120 -12.47 -24.50 -1.37
CA ASN A 120 -13.77 -25.05 -1.75
C ASN A 120 -14.55 -24.06 -2.64
N ALA A 121 -14.48 -22.75 -2.35
CA ALA A 121 -15.10 -21.73 -3.17
C ALA A 121 -14.58 -21.73 -4.62
N LEU A 122 -13.26 -21.89 -4.81
CA LEU A 122 -12.67 -22.03 -6.14
C LEU A 122 -13.13 -23.30 -6.86
N LYS A 123 -13.23 -24.43 -6.15
CA LYS A 123 -13.76 -25.67 -6.73
C LYS A 123 -15.23 -25.56 -7.14
N GLU A 124 -15.99 -24.73 -6.45
CA GLU A 124 -17.39 -24.41 -6.80
C GLU A 124 -17.50 -23.38 -7.94
N GLY A 125 -16.37 -22.92 -8.49
CA GLY A 125 -16.32 -21.94 -9.57
C GLY A 125 -16.63 -20.50 -9.14
N LYS A 126 -16.49 -20.18 -7.85
CA LYS A 126 -16.66 -18.82 -7.34
C LYS A 126 -15.44 -17.97 -7.68
N GLU A 127 -15.68 -16.69 -7.92
CA GLU A 127 -14.63 -15.69 -8.08
C GLU A 127 -14.17 -15.17 -6.71
N VAL A 128 -12.86 -15.02 -6.56
CA VAL A 128 -12.23 -14.49 -5.34
C VAL A 128 -11.46 -13.23 -5.71
N LEU A 129 -11.79 -12.12 -5.05
CA LEU A 129 -11.02 -10.88 -5.14
C LEU A 129 -10.01 -10.81 -4.01
N LEU A 130 -8.73 -10.68 -4.37
CA LEU A 130 -7.66 -10.40 -3.43
C LEU A 130 -7.34 -8.91 -3.50
N GLU A 131 -7.47 -8.21 -2.39
CA GLU A 131 -7.13 -6.79 -2.27
C GLU A 131 -5.77 -6.62 -1.62
N GLY A 132 -4.81 -6.07 -2.38
CA GLY A 132 -3.51 -5.66 -1.89
C GLY A 132 -3.51 -4.17 -1.50
N GLN A 133 -2.43 -3.72 -0.86
CA GLN A 133 -2.35 -2.36 -0.31
C GLN A 133 -0.91 -1.79 -0.38
N LEU A 134 -0.76 -0.51 -0.12
CA LEU A 134 0.46 0.31 0.02
C LEU A 134 1.24 0.61 -1.27
N GLY A 135 1.39 -0.31 -2.18
CA GLY A 135 2.11 -0.11 -3.45
C GLY A 135 3.49 -0.77 -3.52
N SER A 136 3.92 -1.06 -4.75
CA SER A 136 5.09 -1.88 -5.08
C SER A 136 6.40 -1.38 -4.48
N LEU A 137 6.61 -0.05 -4.45
CA LEU A 137 7.86 0.53 -3.93
C LEU A 137 7.95 0.50 -2.40
N LYS A 138 6.91 0.07 -1.71
CA LYS A 138 6.90 -0.16 -0.25
C LYS A 138 7.08 -1.62 0.14
N ASP A 139 7.29 -2.50 -0.82
CA ASP A 139 7.63 -3.91 -0.57
C ASP A 139 9.01 -4.02 0.09
N PRO A 140 9.17 -4.85 1.15
CA PRO A 140 10.43 -4.96 1.88
C PRO A 140 11.58 -5.56 1.06
N ASP A 141 11.28 -6.40 0.06
CA ASP A 141 12.29 -7.08 -0.74
C ASP A 141 12.65 -6.30 -2.01
N HIS A 142 11.67 -5.65 -2.64
CA HIS A 142 11.83 -5.01 -3.96
C HIS A 142 11.56 -3.50 -3.96
N GLY A 143 11.15 -2.92 -2.85
CA GLY A 143 10.89 -1.49 -2.72
C GLY A 143 12.14 -0.66 -2.43
N ILE A 144 11.91 0.57 -1.98
CA ILE A 144 12.96 1.55 -1.64
C ILE A 144 13.51 1.34 -0.22
N TYR A 145 13.94 0.13 0.09
CA TYR A 145 14.45 -0.23 1.41
C TYR A 145 15.54 0.77 1.88
N PRO A 146 15.55 1.23 3.15
CA PRO A 146 14.71 0.77 4.27
C PRO A 146 13.35 1.50 4.42
N MET A 147 13.00 2.43 3.54
CA MET A 147 11.78 3.24 3.61
C MET A 147 10.57 2.50 3.03
N VAL A 148 10.31 1.31 3.55
CA VAL A 148 9.28 0.35 3.12
C VAL A 148 8.33 0.02 4.27
N THR A 149 7.23 -0.70 3.97
CA THR A 149 6.43 -1.37 5.00
C THR A 149 7.04 -2.73 5.34
N SER A 150 6.58 -3.36 6.40
CA SER A 150 7.06 -4.69 6.80
C SER A 150 6.30 -5.84 6.15
N SER A 151 5.16 -5.55 5.52
CA SER A 151 4.37 -6.54 4.77
C SER A 151 4.76 -6.57 3.30
N SER A 152 4.66 -7.72 2.64
CA SER A 152 4.77 -7.77 1.18
C SER A 152 3.55 -7.12 0.54
N THR A 153 3.81 -6.20 -0.39
CA THR A 153 2.78 -5.44 -1.11
C THR A 153 2.53 -5.99 -2.53
N LEU A 154 3.22 -7.07 -2.89
CA LEU A 154 3.14 -7.67 -4.22
C LEU A 154 1.98 -8.66 -4.32
N ALA A 155 1.34 -8.70 -5.48
CA ALA A 155 0.19 -9.56 -5.76
C ALA A 155 0.48 -11.06 -5.51
N GLY A 156 1.73 -11.49 -5.75
CA GLY A 156 2.16 -12.87 -5.44
C GLY A 156 1.97 -13.26 -3.98
N TYR A 157 2.06 -12.31 -3.05
CA TYR A 157 1.81 -12.58 -1.64
C TYR A 157 0.32 -12.80 -1.34
N GLY A 158 -0.58 -12.37 -2.20
CA GLY A 158 -2.02 -12.64 -2.07
C GLY A 158 -2.31 -14.14 -2.02
N ALA A 159 -1.61 -14.94 -2.84
CA ALA A 159 -1.70 -16.40 -2.79
C ALA A 159 -1.22 -16.95 -1.44
N VAL A 160 -0.08 -16.47 -0.94
CA VAL A 160 0.49 -16.88 0.36
C VAL A 160 -0.45 -16.51 1.51
N GLY A 161 -0.92 -15.25 1.53
CA GLY A 161 -1.80 -14.74 2.59
C GLY A 161 -3.16 -15.44 2.64
N ALA A 162 -3.73 -15.78 1.49
CA ALA A 162 -5.00 -16.48 1.38
C ALA A 162 -4.89 -18.00 1.49
N GLY A 163 -3.68 -18.57 1.42
CA GLY A 163 -3.46 -20.01 1.39
C GLY A 163 -3.93 -20.66 0.09
N LEU A 164 -3.80 -19.94 -1.02
CA LEU A 164 -4.22 -20.39 -2.36
C LEU A 164 -3.01 -20.77 -3.23
N PRO A 165 -3.18 -21.67 -4.21
CA PRO A 165 -2.15 -21.92 -5.20
C PRO A 165 -1.87 -20.66 -6.04
N PRO A 166 -0.59 -20.30 -6.30
CA PRO A 166 -0.26 -19.07 -7.04
C PRO A 166 -0.79 -19.05 -8.48
N TYR A 167 -1.01 -20.20 -9.10
CA TYR A 167 -1.57 -20.31 -10.45
C TYR A 167 -3.08 -19.98 -10.55
N GLU A 168 -3.76 -19.81 -9.40
CA GLU A 168 -5.15 -19.35 -9.37
C GLU A 168 -5.27 -17.82 -9.55
N ILE A 169 -4.20 -17.06 -9.34
CA ILE A 169 -4.17 -15.63 -9.64
C ILE A 169 -3.96 -15.44 -11.15
N LYS A 170 -5.04 -15.13 -11.86
CA LYS A 170 -5.05 -15.01 -13.35
C LYS A 170 -5.14 -13.57 -13.84
N GLN A 171 -5.72 -12.69 -13.03
CA GLN A 171 -5.88 -11.28 -13.34
C GLN A 171 -5.31 -10.45 -12.20
N ILE A 172 -4.43 -9.53 -12.54
CA ILE A 172 -3.80 -8.61 -11.59
C ILE A 172 -4.01 -7.19 -12.09
N VAL A 173 -4.90 -6.48 -11.40
CA VAL A 173 -5.18 -5.07 -11.67
C VAL A 173 -4.27 -4.21 -10.81
N THR A 174 -3.35 -3.50 -11.43
CA THR A 174 -2.48 -2.55 -10.72
C THR A 174 -3.07 -1.14 -10.81
N VAL A 175 -3.26 -0.52 -9.66
CA VAL A 175 -3.78 0.85 -9.59
C VAL A 175 -2.62 1.83 -9.69
N CYS A 176 -2.65 2.71 -10.70
CA CYS A 176 -1.70 3.81 -10.89
C CYS A 176 -2.46 5.14 -10.91
N LYS A 177 -2.00 6.10 -10.13
CA LYS A 177 -2.49 7.48 -10.23
C LYS A 177 -1.92 8.17 -11.47
N ALA A 178 -2.65 9.12 -12.04
CA ALA A 178 -2.15 9.94 -13.15
C ALA A 178 -1.01 10.91 -12.78
N TYR A 179 -0.66 10.98 -11.52
CA TYR A 179 0.49 11.66 -10.94
C TYR A 179 1.04 10.81 -9.79
N SER A 180 2.17 11.19 -9.20
CA SER A 180 2.77 10.45 -8.10
C SER A 180 2.52 11.11 -6.75
N SER A 181 2.28 10.31 -5.71
CA SER A 181 2.25 10.79 -4.33
C SER A 181 2.88 9.78 -3.39
N ALA A 182 3.52 10.25 -2.33
CA ALA A 182 4.17 9.39 -1.35
C ALA A 182 3.93 9.86 0.08
N VAL A 183 3.85 8.91 1.01
CA VAL A 183 3.86 9.14 2.46
C VAL A 183 5.19 8.66 3.03
N GLY A 184 5.74 9.42 3.97
CA GLY A 184 6.99 9.08 4.64
C GLY A 184 8.24 9.45 3.85
N ALA A 185 9.38 9.06 4.40
CA ALA A 185 10.68 9.33 3.83
C ALA A 185 11.04 8.39 2.67
N GLY A 186 12.19 8.61 2.06
CA GLY A 186 12.75 7.81 0.98
C GLY A 186 12.84 8.55 -0.34
N ALA A 187 13.55 7.96 -1.29
CA ALA A 187 13.75 8.51 -2.61
C ALA A 187 12.44 8.68 -3.38
N PHE A 188 12.27 9.82 -4.03
CA PHE A 188 11.11 10.15 -4.86
C PHE A 188 11.60 11.01 -6.03
N VAL A 189 12.07 10.37 -7.08
CA VAL A 189 12.84 11.03 -8.16
C VAL A 189 12.01 12.11 -8.89
N SER A 190 10.73 11.86 -9.13
CA SER A 190 9.82 12.81 -9.81
C SER A 190 9.15 13.81 -8.85
N GLU A 191 9.66 13.97 -7.61
CA GLU A 191 9.07 14.87 -6.61
C GLU A 191 9.10 16.33 -7.05
N ILE A 192 8.02 17.05 -6.77
CA ILE A 192 7.87 18.50 -7.00
C ILE A 192 7.67 19.23 -5.68
N PHE A 193 7.99 20.53 -5.67
CA PHE A 193 8.00 21.34 -4.47
C PHE A 193 7.30 22.70 -4.71
N GLY A 194 7.03 23.41 -3.62
CA GLY A 194 6.43 24.75 -3.66
C GLY A 194 4.98 24.75 -4.11
N ASP A 195 4.58 25.87 -4.70
CA ASP A 195 3.17 26.15 -5.06
C ASP A 195 2.57 25.09 -5.99
N GLU A 196 3.37 24.54 -6.91
CA GLU A 196 2.94 23.48 -7.83
C GLU A 196 2.57 22.20 -7.08
N ALA A 197 3.40 21.78 -6.11
CA ALA A 197 3.10 20.64 -5.26
C ALA A 197 1.87 20.88 -4.38
N ASP A 198 1.74 22.08 -3.83
CA ASP A 198 0.62 22.45 -2.96
C ASP A 198 -0.70 22.49 -3.71
N GLU A 199 -0.70 23.03 -4.93
CA GLU A 199 -1.90 23.06 -5.78
C GLU A 199 -2.32 21.66 -6.21
N LEU A 200 -1.38 20.80 -6.65
CA LEU A 200 -1.68 19.41 -7.01
C LEU A 200 -2.19 18.63 -5.78
N ARG A 201 -1.58 18.82 -4.61
CA ARG A 201 -2.01 18.20 -3.34
C ARG A 201 -3.44 18.60 -2.98
N ARG A 202 -3.75 19.89 -3.09
CA ARG A 202 -5.08 20.42 -2.77
C ARG A 202 -6.16 19.86 -3.69
N ARG A 203 -5.85 19.66 -4.97
CA ARG A 203 -6.78 19.12 -5.98
C ARG A 203 -6.92 17.61 -5.94
N GLY A 204 -5.93 16.90 -5.38
CA GLY A 204 -5.88 15.45 -5.40
C GLY A 204 -7.00 14.79 -4.59
N GLY A 205 -7.77 13.89 -5.24
CA GLY A 205 -8.87 13.18 -4.61
C GLY A 205 -9.98 14.08 -4.04
N ASP A 206 -10.89 13.52 -3.27
CA ASP A 206 -12.02 14.25 -2.68
C ASP A 206 -11.64 15.17 -1.52
N GLY A 207 -10.57 14.86 -0.82
CA GLY A 207 -10.13 15.62 0.36
C GLY A 207 -8.70 16.15 0.26
N GLY A 208 -8.11 16.13 -0.93
CA GLY A 208 -6.71 16.43 -1.14
C GLY A 208 -5.79 15.23 -0.82
N GLU A 209 -4.52 15.36 -1.18
CA GLU A 209 -3.51 14.32 -0.94
C GLU A 209 -2.94 14.42 0.48
N PHE A 210 -3.70 13.90 1.43
CA PHE A 210 -3.34 13.80 2.85
C PHE A 210 -3.39 12.34 3.31
N GLY A 211 -2.61 12.00 4.32
CA GLY A 211 -2.64 10.66 4.91
C GLY A 211 -3.98 10.39 5.61
N ALA A 212 -4.66 9.30 5.23
CA ALA A 212 -5.98 8.97 5.76
C ALA A 212 -6.01 8.84 7.30
N THR A 213 -4.96 8.26 7.89
CA THR A 213 -4.86 8.06 9.33
C THR A 213 -4.21 9.24 10.05
N THR A 214 -3.20 9.85 9.45
CA THR A 214 -2.34 10.84 10.11
C THR A 214 -2.66 12.28 9.75
N GLY A 215 -3.45 12.52 8.70
CA GLY A 215 -3.70 13.86 8.15
C GLY A 215 -2.46 14.55 7.58
N ARG A 216 -1.29 13.89 7.53
CA ARG A 216 -0.04 14.50 7.02
C ARG A 216 -0.15 14.79 5.53
N PRO A 217 0.34 15.94 5.05
CA PRO A 217 0.40 16.23 3.63
C PRO A 217 1.31 15.22 2.94
N ARG A 218 0.84 14.65 1.84
CA ARG A 218 1.65 13.75 1.01
C ARG A 218 2.65 14.54 0.19
N ARG A 219 3.81 13.96 -0.05
CA ARG A 219 4.78 14.42 -1.04
C ARG A 219 4.18 14.21 -2.41
N MET A 220 4.34 15.17 -3.31
CA MET A 220 3.73 15.17 -4.65
C MET A 220 4.81 15.05 -5.71
N GLY A 221 4.48 14.44 -6.84
CA GLY A 221 5.38 14.32 -7.98
C GLY A 221 4.62 14.11 -9.28
N TRP A 222 5.30 14.36 -10.39
CA TRP A 222 4.77 14.02 -11.71
C TRP A 222 4.69 12.50 -11.89
N PHE A 223 3.88 12.07 -12.85
CA PHE A 223 3.83 10.63 -13.16
C PHE A 223 5.22 10.12 -13.51
N ASP A 224 5.60 9.00 -12.91
CA ASP A 224 6.91 8.39 -13.05
C ASP A 224 6.80 7.07 -13.81
N CYS A 225 7.17 7.10 -15.09
CA CYS A 225 7.12 5.93 -15.97
C CYS A 225 8.10 4.84 -15.52
N VAL A 226 9.29 5.23 -15.01
CA VAL A 226 10.32 4.27 -14.59
C VAL A 226 9.84 3.49 -13.35
N ALA A 227 9.38 4.21 -12.34
CA ALA A 227 8.84 3.61 -11.11
C ALA A 227 7.58 2.78 -11.39
N SER A 228 6.66 3.29 -12.23
CA SER A 228 5.41 2.61 -12.54
C SER A 228 5.63 1.36 -13.39
N LYS A 229 6.50 1.40 -14.40
CA LYS A 229 6.93 0.24 -15.18
C LYS A 229 7.50 -0.85 -14.28
N TYR A 230 8.41 -0.47 -13.37
CA TYR A 230 8.99 -1.40 -12.40
C TYR A 230 7.93 -2.01 -11.49
N GLY A 231 7.06 -1.18 -10.91
CA GLY A 231 5.99 -1.64 -10.05
C GLY A 231 5.02 -2.60 -10.75
N CYS A 232 4.56 -2.27 -11.95
CA CYS A 232 3.69 -3.14 -12.74
C CYS A 232 4.37 -4.49 -13.07
N ARG A 233 5.66 -4.47 -13.41
CA ARG A 233 6.43 -5.71 -13.66
C ARG A 233 6.50 -6.60 -12.43
N LEU A 234 6.77 -6.04 -11.25
CA LEU A 234 6.83 -6.78 -9.98
C LEU A 234 5.47 -7.39 -9.60
N GLN A 235 4.41 -6.66 -9.85
CA GLN A 235 3.04 -7.15 -9.57
C GLN A 235 2.62 -8.27 -10.52
N GLY A 236 3.25 -8.39 -11.68
CA GLY A 236 2.76 -9.27 -12.74
C GLY A 236 1.46 -8.76 -13.37
N THR A 237 1.37 -7.44 -13.54
CA THR A 237 0.19 -6.71 -14.00
C THR A 237 -0.38 -7.27 -15.30
N THR A 238 -1.66 -7.56 -15.31
CA THR A 238 -2.42 -7.89 -16.53
C THR A 238 -3.20 -6.69 -17.04
N ASP A 239 -3.59 -5.79 -16.13
CA ASP A 239 -4.42 -4.63 -16.40
C ASP A 239 -4.03 -3.49 -15.48
N VAL A 240 -4.05 -2.25 -15.99
CA VAL A 240 -3.83 -1.05 -15.19
C VAL A 240 -5.15 -0.29 -15.02
N ALA A 241 -5.48 0.03 -13.78
CA ALA A 241 -6.49 1.02 -13.44
C ALA A 241 -5.81 2.37 -13.22
N PHE A 242 -6.00 3.29 -14.17
CA PHE A 242 -5.39 4.61 -14.16
C PHE A 242 -6.34 5.62 -13.53
N THR A 243 -6.00 6.13 -12.36
CA THR A 243 -6.93 6.87 -11.51
C THR A 243 -6.57 8.34 -11.38
N VAL A 244 -7.51 9.15 -10.88
CA VAL A 244 -7.39 10.59 -10.62
C VAL A 244 -6.97 11.41 -11.84
N LEU A 245 -7.35 10.98 -13.03
CA LEU A 245 -7.01 11.67 -14.27
C LEU A 245 -7.68 13.04 -14.37
N ASP A 246 -8.88 13.20 -13.80
CA ASP A 246 -9.63 14.47 -13.70
C ASP A 246 -8.87 15.56 -12.96
N VAL A 247 -8.01 15.18 -12.01
CA VAL A 247 -7.22 16.12 -11.20
C VAL A 247 -6.27 16.97 -12.05
N LEU A 248 -5.75 16.42 -13.15
CA LEU A 248 -4.81 17.13 -14.03
C LEU A 248 -5.48 18.13 -15.00
N GLY A 249 -6.81 18.18 -15.03
CA GLY A 249 -7.57 19.03 -15.96
C GLY A 249 -7.37 20.54 -15.83
N TYR A 250 -6.65 21.02 -14.82
CA TYR A 250 -6.32 22.44 -14.65
C TYR A 250 -5.01 22.87 -15.33
N LEU A 251 -4.18 21.91 -15.76
CA LEU A 251 -2.85 22.15 -16.29
C LEU A 251 -2.89 22.51 -17.79
N ASP A 252 -2.02 23.43 -18.19
CA ASP A 252 -1.74 23.72 -19.60
C ASP A 252 -0.74 22.74 -20.17
N GLU A 253 0.23 22.34 -19.38
CA GLU A 253 1.29 21.40 -19.69
C GLU A 253 1.47 20.41 -18.54
N ILE A 254 1.74 19.16 -18.87
CA ILE A 254 1.88 18.07 -17.89
C ILE A 254 3.24 17.41 -18.09
N PRO A 255 4.21 17.64 -17.18
CA PRO A 255 5.48 16.92 -17.19
C PRO A 255 5.27 15.45 -16.79
N VAL A 256 6.03 14.55 -17.43
CA VAL A 256 6.07 13.12 -17.15
C VAL A 256 7.51 12.70 -17.03
N CYS A 257 7.87 11.97 -15.98
CA CYS A 257 9.21 11.43 -15.81
C CYS A 257 9.35 10.14 -16.64
N THR A 258 10.16 10.22 -17.70
CA THR A 258 10.38 9.13 -18.67
C THR A 258 11.70 8.41 -18.46
N GLY A 259 12.61 8.96 -17.65
CA GLY A 259 13.91 8.38 -17.38
C GLY A 259 14.55 8.97 -16.12
N TYR A 260 15.62 8.36 -15.68
CA TYR A 260 16.47 8.86 -14.60
C TYR A 260 17.89 9.11 -15.10
N GLU A 261 18.42 10.30 -14.83
CA GLU A 261 19.84 10.59 -15.02
C GLU A 261 20.60 10.25 -13.73
N ILE A 262 21.59 9.37 -13.84
CA ILE A 262 22.45 8.94 -12.73
C ILE A 262 23.90 8.99 -13.23
N ASP A 263 24.74 9.78 -12.57
CA ASP A 263 26.17 9.95 -12.91
C ASP A 263 26.39 10.25 -14.43
N GLY A 264 25.51 11.10 -15.01
CA GLY A 264 25.57 11.52 -16.43
C GLY A 264 25.04 10.50 -17.44
N LYS A 265 24.43 9.40 -16.98
CA LYS A 265 23.80 8.39 -17.85
C LYS A 265 22.30 8.34 -17.60
N VAL A 266 21.53 8.28 -18.67
CA VAL A 266 20.07 8.12 -18.60
C VAL A 266 19.72 6.64 -18.62
N THR A 267 18.82 6.25 -17.72
CA THR A 267 18.25 4.90 -17.65
C THR A 267 16.71 4.97 -17.58
N THR A 268 16.07 3.97 -18.15
CA THR A 268 14.62 3.73 -18.03
C THR A 268 14.31 2.51 -17.14
N GLU A 269 15.35 1.93 -16.53
CA GLU A 269 15.22 0.83 -15.58
C GLU A 269 15.37 1.36 -14.15
N PHE A 270 14.53 0.86 -13.24
CA PHE A 270 14.49 1.29 -11.85
C PHE A 270 15.74 0.79 -11.10
N PRO A 271 16.56 1.69 -10.54
CA PRO A 271 17.81 1.32 -9.89
C PRO A 271 17.61 0.95 -8.42
N THR A 272 18.68 0.53 -7.76
CA THR A 272 18.71 0.32 -6.31
C THR A 272 18.57 1.63 -5.54
N THR A 273 18.16 1.57 -4.27
CA THR A 273 17.91 2.76 -3.44
C THR A 273 19.11 3.71 -3.37
N THR A 274 20.32 3.18 -3.26
CA THR A 274 21.55 3.99 -3.21
C THR A 274 21.81 4.80 -4.48
N LEU A 275 21.35 4.31 -5.62
CA LEU A 275 21.41 5.03 -6.89
C LEU A 275 20.25 5.99 -7.07
N LEU A 276 19.06 5.63 -6.54
CA LEU A 276 17.89 6.52 -6.54
C LEU A 276 18.14 7.84 -5.81
N GLU A 277 18.94 7.82 -4.75
CA GLU A 277 19.29 9.04 -4.00
C GLU A 277 20.10 10.06 -4.84
N LYS A 278 20.76 9.59 -5.91
CA LYS A 278 21.52 10.42 -6.85
C LYS A 278 20.76 10.75 -8.13
N ALA A 279 19.63 10.07 -8.35
CA ALA A 279 18.89 10.16 -9.59
C ALA A 279 18.22 11.53 -9.74
N LYS A 280 18.24 12.04 -10.97
CA LYS A 280 17.48 13.22 -11.39
C LYS A 280 16.42 12.80 -12.40
N PRO A 281 15.21 13.37 -12.38
CA PRO A 281 14.18 13.05 -13.35
C PRO A 281 14.54 13.58 -14.73
N VAL A 282 14.34 12.77 -15.76
CA VAL A 282 14.27 13.21 -17.15
C VAL A 282 12.80 13.40 -17.47
N LEU A 283 12.40 14.63 -17.75
CA LEU A 283 11.01 15.00 -17.95
C LEU A 283 10.72 15.24 -19.44
N GLU A 284 9.59 14.70 -19.90
CA GLU A 284 8.93 15.08 -21.15
C GLU A 284 7.63 15.80 -20.82
N THR A 285 7.34 16.88 -21.52
CA THR A 285 6.16 17.70 -21.28
C THR A 285 5.11 17.46 -22.35
N LEU A 286 3.90 17.10 -21.92
CA LEU A 286 2.76 16.88 -22.78
C LEU A 286 1.75 18.04 -22.65
N PRO A 287 1.00 18.40 -23.71
CA PRO A 287 -0.05 19.39 -23.60
C PRO A 287 -1.19 18.90 -22.70
N GLY A 288 -1.64 19.74 -21.78
CA GLY A 288 -2.81 19.51 -20.96
C GLY A 288 -4.11 19.64 -21.76
N TRP A 289 -5.23 19.28 -21.13
CA TRP A 289 -6.55 19.35 -21.77
C TRP A 289 -7.43 20.49 -21.26
N LYS A 290 -7.10 21.12 -20.18
CA LYS A 290 -7.68 22.38 -19.66
C LYS A 290 -9.21 22.37 -19.56
N CYS A 291 -9.80 21.27 -19.20
CA CYS A 291 -11.23 21.13 -18.98
C CYS A 291 -11.56 20.02 -17.97
N ASP A 292 -12.77 20.10 -17.43
CA ASP A 292 -13.33 19.03 -16.59
C ASP A 292 -13.71 17.83 -17.46
N ILE A 293 -13.26 16.64 -17.06
CA ILE A 293 -13.55 15.37 -17.73
C ILE A 293 -14.47 14.47 -16.91
N ARG A 294 -14.95 14.94 -15.77
CA ARG A 294 -15.90 14.19 -14.93
C ARG A 294 -17.19 13.93 -15.68
N GLY A 295 -17.77 12.77 -15.44
CA GLY A 295 -19.02 12.37 -16.09
C GLY A 295 -18.88 11.88 -17.53
N ILE A 296 -17.72 11.98 -18.17
CA ILE A 296 -17.46 11.33 -19.47
C ILE A 296 -17.44 9.80 -19.25
N LYS A 297 -18.17 9.05 -20.06
CA LYS A 297 -18.34 7.59 -19.92
C LYS A 297 -17.68 6.77 -21.01
N LYS A 298 -17.20 7.38 -22.08
CA LYS A 298 -16.53 6.68 -23.18
C LYS A 298 -15.13 7.27 -23.41
N TYR A 299 -14.18 6.42 -23.71
CA TYR A 299 -12.80 6.81 -23.96
C TYR A 299 -12.67 7.80 -25.12
N GLU A 300 -13.43 7.58 -26.17
CA GLU A 300 -13.43 8.36 -27.41
C GLU A 300 -13.92 9.81 -27.16
N ASP A 301 -14.75 10.01 -26.15
CA ASP A 301 -15.30 11.33 -25.78
C ASP A 301 -14.34 12.15 -24.90
N LEU A 302 -13.25 11.54 -24.40
CA LEU A 302 -12.20 12.28 -23.69
C LEU A 302 -11.50 13.27 -24.64
N PRO A 303 -11.06 14.44 -24.16
CA PRO A 303 -10.25 15.37 -24.94
C PRO A 303 -9.04 14.68 -25.58
N GLU A 304 -8.67 15.10 -26.79
CA GLU A 304 -7.56 14.49 -27.52
C GLU A 304 -6.25 14.45 -26.72
N ASN A 305 -5.89 15.57 -26.05
CA ASN A 305 -4.69 15.63 -25.23
C ASN A 305 -4.77 14.68 -24.03
N CYS A 306 -5.95 14.50 -23.43
CA CYS A 306 -6.17 13.55 -22.36
C CYS A 306 -5.94 12.11 -22.83
N ARG A 307 -6.46 11.74 -23.99
CA ARG A 307 -6.21 10.43 -24.60
C ARG A 307 -4.73 10.23 -24.94
N LYS A 308 -4.10 11.24 -25.53
CA LYS A 308 -2.64 11.20 -25.80
C LYS A 308 -1.80 11.02 -24.54
N TYR A 309 -2.20 11.62 -23.43
CA TYR A 309 -1.54 11.41 -22.14
C TYR A 309 -1.65 9.96 -21.69
N VAL A 310 -2.84 9.38 -21.71
CA VAL A 310 -3.07 7.97 -21.36
C VAL A 310 -2.25 7.03 -22.24
N GLU A 311 -2.28 7.23 -23.56
CA GLU A 311 -1.54 6.43 -24.55
C GLU A 311 -0.02 6.57 -24.40
N PHE A 312 0.45 7.77 -24.06
CA PHE A 312 1.85 8.02 -23.79
C PHE A 312 2.33 7.26 -22.55
N VAL A 313 1.57 7.32 -21.45
CA VAL A 313 1.86 6.58 -20.23
C VAL A 313 1.84 5.08 -20.48
N GLU A 314 0.77 4.57 -21.11
CA GLU A 314 0.61 3.15 -21.46
C GLU A 314 1.80 2.61 -22.24
N LYS A 315 2.25 3.36 -23.25
CA LYS A 315 3.43 3.00 -24.06
C LYS A 315 4.72 2.93 -23.23
N HIS A 316 4.93 3.88 -22.31
CA HIS A 316 6.17 3.95 -21.53
C HIS A 316 6.22 2.91 -20.42
N ILE A 317 5.10 2.63 -19.76
CA ILE A 317 5.06 1.58 -18.73
C ILE A 317 5.03 0.18 -19.35
N GLY A 318 4.50 0.02 -20.58
CA GLY A 318 4.44 -1.25 -21.31
C GLY A 318 3.35 -2.21 -20.80
N PHE A 319 2.32 -1.70 -20.14
CA PHE A 319 1.18 -2.47 -19.62
C PHE A 319 -0.14 -1.81 -20.01
N PRO A 320 -1.19 -2.59 -20.37
CA PRO A 320 -2.43 -2.03 -20.87
C PRO A 320 -3.20 -1.27 -19.79
N ILE A 321 -3.57 -0.03 -20.09
CA ILE A 321 -4.49 0.77 -19.27
C ILE A 321 -5.91 0.46 -19.73
N THR A 322 -6.59 -0.43 -19.04
CA THR A 322 -7.93 -0.90 -19.40
C THR A 322 -9.05 -0.23 -18.61
N MET A 323 -8.70 0.44 -17.53
CA MET A 323 -9.63 1.19 -16.68
C MET A 323 -9.09 2.59 -16.42
N ILE A 324 -9.93 3.60 -16.60
CA ILE A 324 -9.57 5.01 -16.35
C ILE A 324 -10.63 5.60 -15.43
N SER A 325 -10.21 6.05 -14.24
CA SER A 325 -11.08 6.80 -13.34
C SER A 325 -10.93 8.30 -13.61
N ASN A 326 -12.04 8.95 -13.87
CA ASN A 326 -12.17 10.38 -14.14
C ASN A 326 -13.01 11.13 -13.10
N GLY A 327 -13.15 10.55 -11.92
CA GLY A 327 -13.85 11.14 -10.78
C GLY A 327 -13.85 10.20 -9.57
N PRO A 328 -14.35 10.65 -8.41
CA PRO A 328 -14.32 9.88 -7.16
C PRO A 328 -15.45 8.85 -7.04
N GLY A 329 -16.49 8.97 -7.85
CA GLY A 329 -17.67 8.12 -7.78
C GLY A 329 -17.42 6.70 -8.28
N ARG A 330 -18.17 5.74 -7.76
CA ARG A 330 -18.11 4.33 -8.18
C ARG A 330 -18.30 4.16 -9.68
N ASP A 331 -19.11 4.99 -10.30
CA ASP A 331 -19.45 4.92 -11.73
C ASP A 331 -18.56 5.83 -12.59
N ASP A 332 -17.54 6.47 -12.00
CA ASP A 332 -16.60 7.35 -12.70
C ASP A 332 -15.40 6.56 -13.23
N ILE A 333 -15.71 5.45 -13.88
CA ILE A 333 -14.74 4.55 -14.53
C ILE A 333 -15.11 4.36 -15.99
N ILE A 334 -14.11 4.59 -16.85
CA ILE A 334 -14.17 4.31 -18.29
C ILE A 334 -13.39 3.02 -18.55
N TYR A 335 -14.03 2.03 -19.17
CA TYR A 335 -13.38 0.80 -19.58
C TYR A 335 -12.89 0.89 -21.02
N ARG A 336 -11.67 0.43 -21.27
CA ARG A 336 -11.06 0.32 -22.60
C ARG A 336 -10.84 -1.15 -22.94
N ASN A 337 -11.05 -1.52 -24.17
CA ASN A 337 -10.63 -2.82 -24.70
C ASN A 337 -9.09 -2.84 -24.85
N LYS A 338 -8.51 -4.03 -24.64
CA LYS A 338 -7.08 -4.27 -24.86
C LYS A 338 -6.73 -4.14 -26.33
#